data_a91e34efef11742917679060d09592fa
#
_entry.id   a91e34efef11742917679060d09592fa
#
_cell.length_a   1.000
_cell.length_b   1.000
_cell.length_c   1.000
_cell.angle_alpha   90.00
_cell.angle_beta   90.00
_cell.angle_gamma   90.00
#
_symmetry.space_group_name_H-M   'P 1'
#
loop_
_entity.id
_entity.type
_entity.pdbx_description
1 polymer ?
#
loop_
_entity_poly.entity_id
_entity_poly.type
_entity_poly.pdbx_seq_one_letter_code
_entity_poly.pdbx_strand_id
1 'polypeptide(L)'
;ISGSTTNNNTTNNNNCNNMNKNSFNTDNSTHNTININNYGYENKDYITKDYLVKLLKEPFQAIPKLIEYTHFNKEHPENQNIKLPNKKQPYVKILKGDKWVYMDRKSTILDLIDEKHCELNDIPLLKHVEDNFSDNLQDRFERFNDRYLNDEKDFTNQLYKETELVMI
;
A
#
# COMPACT_ATOMS: atom_id res chain seq x y z
N ILE A 1 31.79 49.59 68.10
CA ILE A 1 30.50 49.64 67.46
C ILE A 1 30.55 48.65 66.25
N SER A 2 30.05 47.58 66.47
CA SER A 2 29.40 46.50 65.80
C SER A 2 29.23 46.66 64.32
N GLY A 3 29.61 45.68 63.60
CA GLY A 3 29.21 45.37 62.25
C GLY A 3 29.26 43.88 62.02
N SER A 4 28.13 43.24 62.13
CA SER A 4 27.91 41.85 61.95
C SER A 4 27.95 41.52 60.44
N THR A 5 28.81 40.62 60.07
CA THR A 5 28.84 40.05 58.73
C THR A 5 28.19 38.66 58.76
N THR A 6 27.01 38.59 58.24
CA THR A 6 26.33 37.31 57.96
C THR A 6 26.78 36.79 56.59
N ASN A 7 27.55 35.73 56.59
CA ASN A 7 27.85 34.95 55.42
C ASN A 7 26.63 34.04 55.12
N ASN A 8 25.88 34.39 54.12
CA ASN A 8 24.89 33.48 53.54
C ASN A 8 25.56 32.61 52.45
N ASN A 9 25.82 31.39 52.78
CA ASN A 9 26.11 30.36 51.85
C ASN A 9 24.85 30.00 51.02
N THR A 10 24.78 30.56 49.82
CA THR A 10 23.76 30.20 48.83
C THR A 10 24.43 29.90 47.48
N THR A 11 25.25 28.87 47.46
CA THR A 11 25.96 28.46 46.23
C THR A 11 25.86 26.98 45.90
N ASN A 12 24.83 26.27 46.34
CA ASN A 12 24.75 24.86 45.98
C ASN A 12 23.46 24.41 45.25
N ASN A 13 22.57 25.33 44.93
CA ASN A 13 21.35 24.94 44.25
C ASN A 13 21.30 25.23 42.70
N ASN A 14 22.33 25.91 42.18
CA ASN A 14 22.33 26.23 40.76
C ASN A 14 23.00 25.19 39.85
N ASN A 15 23.74 24.23 40.45
CA ASN A 15 24.44 23.22 39.64
C ASN A 15 23.59 21.98 39.31
N CYS A 16 22.56 21.69 40.09
CA CYS A 16 21.65 20.57 39.78
C CYS A 16 20.64 20.89 38.71
N ASN A 17 20.27 22.17 38.56
CA ASN A 17 19.33 22.58 37.51
C ASN A 17 19.97 22.73 36.12
N ASN A 18 21.30 22.82 36.04
CA ASN A 18 21.99 22.91 34.76
C ASN A 18 22.31 21.53 34.13
N MET A 19 22.34 20.46 34.93
CA MET A 19 22.53 19.13 34.37
C MET A 19 21.27 18.55 33.71
N ASN A 20 20.10 19.01 34.11
CA ASN A 20 18.84 18.55 33.51
C ASN A 20 18.46 19.27 32.21
N LYS A 21 19.10 20.37 31.83
CA LYS A 21 18.83 21.08 30.59
C LYS A 21 19.60 20.56 29.39
N ASN A 22 20.66 19.80 29.59
CA ASN A 22 21.44 19.20 28.51
C ASN A 22 21.08 17.74 28.20
N SER A 23 20.11 17.19 28.93
CA SER A 23 19.68 15.79 28.71
C SER A 23 18.45 15.63 27.84
N PHE A 24 17.84 16.74 27.41
CA PHE A 24 16.85 16.73 26.34
C PHE A 24 17.57 17.09 25.04
N ASN A 25 18.30 16.14 24.49
CA ASN A 25 18.41 16.08 23.06
C ASN A 25 16.98 15.90 22.57
N THR A 26 16.38 16.97 22.11
CA THR A 26 15.29 16.88 21.16
C THR A 26 15.90 16.24 19.94
N ASP A 27 15.74 14.91 19.83
CA ASP A 27 15.86 14.23 18.57
C ASP A 27 14.86 14.92 17.62
N ASN A 28 15.38 15.82 16.81
CA ASN A 28 14.71 16.33 15.64
C ASN A 28 14.64 15.22 14.57
N SER A 29 14.27 14.00 14.97
CA SER A 29 13.79 13.02 14.05
C SER A 29 12.38 13.48 13.68
N THR A 30 12.27 14.20 12.59
CA THR A 30 11.01 14.35 11.88
C THR A 30 10.57 12.94 11.51
N HIS A 31 9.80 12.31 12.37
CA HIS A 31 9.02 11.14 12.00
C HIS A 31 8.02 11.66 10.94
N ASN A 32 8.37 11.51 9.68
CA ASN A 32 7.41 11.64 8.60
C ASN A 32 6.36 10.56 8.83
N THR A 33 5.32 10.90 9.57
CA THR A 33 4.19 10.03 9.78
C THR A 33 3.44 9.97 8.44
N ILE A 34 3.61 8.88 7.72
CA ILE A 34 2.88 8.64 6.48
C ILE A 34 1.45 8.29 6.88
N ASN A 35 0.50 9.12 6.47
CA ASN A 35 -0.92 8.80 6.60
C ASN A 35 -1.29 7.76 5.56
N ILE A 36 -1.63 6.56 6.00
CA ILE A 36 -2.06 5.48 5.11
C ILE A 36 -3.55 5.64 4.81
N ASN A 37 -3.91 5.58 3.54
CA ASN A 37 -5.30 5.62 3.08
C ASN A 37 -6.06 4.37 3.54
N ASN A 38 -7.34 4.52 3.82
CA ASN A 38 -8.19 3.35 4.08
C ASN A 38 -8.27 2.45 2.85
N TYR A 39 -8.39 1.14 3.08
CA TYR A 39 -8.60 0.17 2.01
C TYR A 39 -9.88 0.52 1.23
N GLY A 40 -9.79 0.56 -0.09
CA GLY A 40 -10.84 1.02 -1.01
C GLY A 40 -10.83 2.54 -1.27
N TYR A 41 -9.87 3.29 -0.68
CA TYR A 41 -9.70 4.73 -0.88
C TYR A 41 -8.26 5.06 -1.27
N GLU A 42 -7.66 4.21 -2.08
CA GLU A 42 -6.30 4.38 -2.57
C GLU A 42 -6.18 5.64 -3.45
N ASN A 43 -5.06 6.33 -3.32
CA ASN A 43 -4.67 7.33 -4.30
C ASN A 43 -4.24 6.62 -5.59
N LYS A 44 -4.96 6.84 -6.69
CA LYS A 44 -4.69 6.23 -8.01
C LYS A 44 -4.19 7.25 -9.04
N ASP A 45 -3.94 8.51 -8.64
CA ASP A 45 -3.58 9.59 -9.57
C ASP A 45 -2.28 9.33 -10.34
N TYR A 46 -1.38 8.53 -9.76
CA TYR A 46 -0.12 8.14 -10.39
C TYR A 46 -0.25 6.94 -11.35
N ILE A 47 -1.39 6.24 -11.34
CA ILE A 47 -1.66 5.12 -12.24
C ILE A 47 -2.11 5.70 -13.59
N THR A 48 -1.15 5.94 -14.46
CA THR A 48 -1.42 6.57 -15.74
C THR A 48 -2.07 5.61 -16.73
N LYS A 49 -2.79 6.18 -17.70
CA LYS A 49 -3.34 5.41 -18.83
C LYS A 49 -2.24 4.63 -19.56
N ASP A 50 -1.08 5.23 -19.79
CA ASP A 50 0.04 4.58 -20.46
C ASP A 50 0.54 3.36 -19.71
N TYR A 51 0.54 3.41 -18.37
CA TYR A 51 0.88 2.26 -17.54
C TYR A 51 -0.14 1.13 -17.71
N LEU A 52 -1.44 1.45 -17.67
CA LEU A 52 -2.50 0.47 -17.87
C LEU A 52 -2.44 -0.15 -19.28
N VAL A 53 -2.25 0.65 -20.32
CA VAL A 53 -2.04 0.16 -21.69
C VAL A 53 -0.84 -0.79 -21.79
N LYS A 54 0.26 -0.48 -21.08
CA LYS A 54 1.42 -1.36 -21.01
C LYS A 54 1.07 -2.71 -20.37
N LEU A 55 0.27 -2.70 -19.30
CA LEU A 55 -0.20 -3.95 -18.66
C LEU A 55 -1.06 -4.78 -19.60
N LEU A 56 -1.94 -4.15 -20.37
CA LEU A 56 -2.84 -4.84 -21.31
C LEU A 56 -2.11 -5.58 -22.45
N LYS A 57 -0.85 -5.23 -22.74
CA LYS A 57 0.00 -5.99 -23.67
C LYS A 57 0.41 -7.36 -23.10
N GLU A 58 0.35 -7.52 -21.77
CA GLU A 58 0.63 -8.77 -21.07
C GLU A 58 -0.53 -9.11 -20.11
N PRO A 59 -1.75 -9.35 -20.62
CA PRO A 59 -2.97 -9.37 -19.81
C PRO A 59 -2.96 -10.43 -18.72
N PHE A 60 -2.31 -11.58 -18.95
CA PHE A 60 -2.23 -12.67 -17.97
C PHE A 60 -1.41 -12.32 -16.71
N GLN A 61 -0.60 -11.25 -16.74
CA GLN A 61 0.15 -10.74 -15.60
C GLN A 61 -0.36 -9.38 -15.12
N ALA A 62 -1.34 -8.81 -15.81
CA ALA A 62 -1.78 -7.44 -15.58
C ALA A 62 -2.37 -7.24 -14.18
N ILE A 63 -3.23 -8.16 -13.73
CA ILE A 63 -3.91 -8.04 -12.43
C ILE A 63 -2.91 -8.08 -11.27
N PRO A 64 -2.04 -9.09 -11.10
CA PRO A 64 -1.05 -9.09 -10.02
C PRO A 64 -0.13 -7.86 -10.04
N LYS A 65 0.34 -7.45 -11.22
CA LYS A 65 1.18 -6.24 -11.37
C LYS A 65 0.44 -4.95 -10.98
N LEU A 66 -0.85 -4.85 -11.33
CA LEU A 66 -1.65 -3.68 -10.95
C LEU A 66 -1.89 -3.63 -9.44
N ILE A 67 -2.14 -4.80 -8.82
CA ILE A 67 -2.27 -4.92 -7.36
C ILE A 67 -0.96 -4.51 -6.67
N GLU A 68 0.18 -5.03 -7.12
CA GLU A 68 1.50 -4.67 -6.61
C GLU A 68 1.74 -3.16 -6.72
N TYR A 69 1.47 -2.59 -7.89
CA TYR A 69 1.66 -1.17 -8.15
C TYR A 69 0.74 -0.28 -7.33
N THR A 70 -0.49 -0.73 -7.03
CA THR A 70 -1.45 0.02 -6.24
C THR A 70 -1.17 -0.06 -4.74
N HIS A 71 -0.92 -1.26 -4.20
CA HIS A 71 -0.92 -1.50 -2.75
C HIS A 71 0.45 -1.78 -2.14
N PHE A 72 1.47 -2.09 -2.97
CA PHE A 72 2.80 -2.48 -2.50
C PHE A 72 3.93 -1.65 -3.11
N ASN A 73 3.58 -0.57 -3.80
CA ASN A 73 4.55 0.38 -4.36
C ASN A 73 5.25 1.15 -3.24
N LYS A 74 6.58 1.10 -3.22
CA LYS A 74 7.41 1.79 -2.23
C LYS A 74 7.39 3.31 -2.38
N GLU A 75 7.10 3.80 -3.59
CA GLU A 75 7.00 5.23 -3.89
C GLU A 75 5.64 5.81 -3.45
N HIS A 76 4.65 4.93 -3.18
CA HIS A 76 3.31 5.30 -2.75
C HIS A 76 2.92 4.57 -1.45
N PRO A 77 3.67 4.81 -0.36
CA PRO A 77 3.45 4.13 0.91
C PRO A 77 2.09 4.45 1.55
N GLU A 78 1.45 5.53 1.13
CA GLU A 78 0.10 5.89 1.57
C GLU A 78 -0.97 4.86 1.18
N ASN A 79 -0.69 4.01 0.18
CA ASN A 79 -1.60 2.95 -0.28
C ASN A 79 -1.28 1.56 0.30
N GLN A 80 -0.29 1.45 1.19
CA GLN A 80 0.06 0.16 1.82
C GLN A 80 -0.94 -0.23 2.91
N ASN A 81 -2.18 -0.33 2.54
CA ASN A 81 -3.36 -0.48 3.40
C ASN A 81 -3.91 -1.92 3.49
N ILE A 82 -3.23 -2.88 2.86
CA ILE A 82 -3.47 -4.32 3.00
C ILE A 82 -2.17 -5.03 3.36
N LYS A 83 -2.25 -6.04 4.24
CA LYS A 83 -1.10 -6.82 4.71
C LYS A 83 -1.44 -8.29 4.82
N LEU A 84 -0.52 -9.14 4.37
CA LEU A 84 -0.54 -10.57 4.64
C LEU A 84 0.46 -10.87 5.78
N PRO A 85 0.04 -10.87 7.06
CA PRO A 85 0.97 -10.95 8.19
C PRO A 85 1.64 -12.32 8.31
N ASN A 86 0.98 -13.37 7.85
CA ASN A 86 1.50 -14.74 7.86
C ASN A 86 0.82 -15.58 6.79
N LYS A 87 1.61 -16.18 5.89
CA LYS A 87 1.14 -17.08 4.82
C LYS A 87 0.34 -18.29 5.29
N LYS A 88 0.56 -18.75 6.53
CA LYS A 88 -0.13 -19.92 7.08
C LYS A 88 -1.51 -19.59 7.66
N GLN A 89 -1.82 -18.31 7.81
CA GLN A 89 -3.10 -17.88 8.40
C GLN A 89 -4.15 -17.63 7.32
N PRO A 90 -5.43 -17.94 7.60
CA PRO A 90 -6.52 -17.76 6.64
C PRO A 90 -7.02 -16.31 6.55
N TYR A 91 -6.25 -15.33 6.99
CA TYR A 91 -6.67 -13.94 7.03
C TYR A 91 -5.58 -12.97 6.53
N VAL A 92 -6.02 -11.83 6.05
CA VAL A 92 -5.25 -10.62 5.77
C VAL A 92 -5.66 -9.52 6.74
N LYS A 93 -4.88 -8.46 6.82
CA LYS A 93 -5.27 -7.22 7.53
C LYS A 93 -5.48 -6.12 6.51
N ILE A 94 -6.59 -5.40 6.63
CA ILE A 94 -6.86 -4.18 5.87
C ILE A 94 -7.00 -2.99 6.82
N LEU A 95 -6.62 -1.81 6.38
CA LEU A 95 -6.84 -0.58 7.14
C LEU A 95 -8.26 -0.08 6.88
N LYS A 96 -9.04 0.09 7.96
CA LYS A 96 -10.43 0.56 7.89
C LYS A 96 -10.71 1.50 9.06
N GLY A 97 -10.87 2.80 8.78
CA GLY A 97 -11.12 3.79 9.81
C GLY A 97 -10.05 3.77 10.91
N ASP A 98 -8.79 4.06 10.58
CA ASP A 98 -7.64 4.11 11.51
C ASP A 98 -7.31 2.80 12.25
N LYS A 99 -7.95 1.69 11.89
CA LYS A 99 -7.73 0.39 12.53
C LYS A 99 -7.44 -0.69 11.51
N TRP A 100 -6.49 -1.58 11.85
CA TRP A 100 -6.22 -2.79 11.09
C TRP A 100 -7.23 -3.87 11.47
N VAL A 101 -8.05 -4.27 10.50
CA VAL A 101 -9.13 -5.27 10.66
C VAL A 101 -8.72 -6.57 9.96
N TYR A 102 -9.01 -7.70 10.60
CA TYR A 102 -8.81 -9.02 10.00
C TYR A 102 -9.96 -9.34 9.05
N MET A 103 -9.60 -9.77 7.85
CA MET A 103 -10.54 -10.22 6.82
C MET A 103 -10.17 -11.62 6.34
N ASP A 104 -11.13 -12.39 5.86
CA ASP A 104 -10.84 -13.67 5.23
C ASP A 104 -9.91 -13.48 4.04
N ARG A 105 -8.82 -14.23 4.01
CA ARG A 105 -7.77 -14.06 3.01
C ARG A 105 -8.27 -14.37 1.61
N LYS A 106 -9.01 -15.50 1.46
CA LYS A 106 -9.42 -15.96 0.15
C LYS A 106 -10.41 -14.99 -0.50
N SER A 107 -11.45 -14.59 0.23
CA SER A 107 -12.44 -13.66 -0.31
C SER A 107 -11.80 -12.30 -0.61
N THR A 108 -10.97 -11.77 0.30
CA THR A 108 -10.34 -10.46 0.08
C THR A 108 -9.41 -10.44 -1.14
N ILE A 109 -8.65 -11.50 -1.37
CA ILE A 109 -7.79 -11.59 -2.56
C ILE A 109 -8.62 -11.73 -3.83
N LEU A 110 -9.72 -12.49 -3.81
CA LEU A 110 -10.61 -12.60 -4.96
C LEU A 110 -11.30 -11.27 -5.26
N ASP A 111 -11.83 -10.58 -4.24
CA ASP A 111 -12.42 -9.25 -4.39
C ASP A 111 -11.43 -8.24 -5.00
N LEU A 112 -10.16 -8.31 -4.58
CA LEU A 112 -9.10 -7.45 -5.11
C LEU A 112 -8.78 -7.78 -6.59
N ILE A 113 -8.79 -9.06 -6.96
CA ILE A 113 -8.63 -9.51 -8.35
C ILE A 113 -9.80 -8.99 -9.20
N ASP A 114 -11.04 -9.13 -8.72
CA ASP A 114 -12.25 -8.68 -9.42
C ASP A 114 -12.23 -7.16 -9.64
N GLU A 115 -11.84 -6.39 -8.61
CA GLU A 115 -11.69 -4.94 -8.73
C GLU A 115 -10.70 -4.57 -9.84
N LYS A 116 -9.52 -5.20 -9.86
CA LYS A 116 -8.50 -4.89 -10.87
C LYS A 116 -8.87 -5.39 -12.26
N HIS A 117 -9.58 -6.50 -12.37
CA HIS A 117 -10.16 -6.92 -13.64
C HIS A 117 -11.14 -5.88 -14.18
N CYS A 118 -12.03 -5.33 -13.33
CA CYS A 118 -12.93 -4.25 -13.73
C CYS A 118 -12.17 -3.00 -14.17
N GLU A 119 -11.11 -2.59 -13.46
CA GLU A 119 -10.29 -1.43 -13.83
C GLU A 119 -9.62 -1.61 -15.22
N LEU A 120 -9.15 -2.82 -15.53
CA LEU A 120 -8.52 -3.14 -16.82
C LEU A 120 -9.52 -3.27 -17.97
N ASN A 121 -10.81 -3.43 -17.68
CA ASN A 121 -11.91 -3.52 -18.63
C ASN A 121 -12.77 -2.24 -18.66
N ASP A 122 -12.23 -1.12 -18.20
CA ASP A 122 -12.89 0.18 -18.33
C ASP A 122 -13.04 0.59 -19.79
N ILE A 123 -14.18 1.21 -20.12
CA ILE A 123 -14.59 1.55 -21.51
C ILE A 123 -13.48 2.31 -22.28
N PRO A 124 -12.82 3.34 -21.70
CA PRO A 124 -11.73 4.03 -22.39
C PRO A 124 -10.53 3.14 -22.71
N LEU A 125 -10.23 2.14 -21.89
CA LEU A 125 -9.14 1.20 -22.13
C LEU A 125 -9.53 0.16 -23.20
N LEU A 126 -10.75 -0.37 -23.14
CA LEU A 126 -11.27 -1.29 -24.16
C LEU A 126 -11.25 -0.67 -25.54
N LYS A 127 -11.71 0.58 -25.64
CA LYS A 127 -11.64 1.33 -26.89
C LYS A 127 -10.20 1.52 -27.37
N HIS A 128 -9.27 1.79 -26.46
CA HIS A 128 -7.85 1.92 -26.83
C HIS A 128 -7.29 0.60 -27.37
N VAL A 129 -7.66 -0.54 -26.78
CA VAL A 129 -7.27 -1.88 -27.27
C VAL A 129 -7.81 -2.10 -28.69
N GLU A 130 -9.10 -1.84 -28.91
CA GLU A 130 -9.75 -1.98 -30.22
C GLU A 130 -9.08 -1.09 -31.29
N ASP A 131 -8.80 0.18 -30.95
CA ASP A 131 -8.29 1.16 -31.92
C ASP A 131 -6.79 1.01 -32.21
N ASN A 132 -5.98 0.46 -31.28
CA ASN A 132 -4.52 0.59 -31.33
C ASN A 132 -3.75 -0.73 -31.21
N PHE A 133 -4.37 -1.82 -30.77
CA PHE A 133 -3.67 -3.09 -30.64
C PHE A 133 -3.73 -3.87 -31.96
N SER A 134 -2.67 -4.63 -32.23
CA SER A 134 -2.68 -5.61 -33.31
C SER A 134 -3.65 -6.74 -33.01
N ASP A 135 -4.15 -7.42 -34.06
CA ASP A 135 -5.08 -8.55 -33.92
C ASP A 135 -4.58 -9.59 -32.89
N ASN A 136 -3.29 -9.90 -32.93
CA ASN A 136 -2.69 -10.86 -31.97
C ASN A 136 -2.77 -10.38 -30.51
N LEU A 137 -2.59 -9.07 -30.25
CA LEU A 137 -2.73 -8.51 -28.91
C LEU A 137 -4.18 -8.45 -28.46
N GLN A 138 -5.10 -8.15 -29.38
CA GLN A 138 -6.54 -8.19 -29.11
C GLN A 138 -6.99 -9.61 -28.78
N ASP A 139 -6.64 -10.62 -29.61
CA ASP A 139 -6.93 -12.02 -29.34
C ASP A 139 -6.38 -12.51 -28.00
N ARG A 140 -5.20 -12.02 -27.60
CA ARG A 140 -4.59 -12.35 -26.32
C ARG A 140 -5.35 -11.76 -25.15
N PHE A 141 -5.82 -10.53 -25.29
CA PHE A 141 -6.63 -9.85 -24.29
C PHE A 141 -8.02 -10.48 -24.20
N GLU A 142 -8.67 -10.80 -25.31
CA GLU A 142 -9.95 -11.50 -25.35
C GLU A 142 -9.87 -12.86 -24.66
N ARG A 143 -8.85 -13.67 -24.97
CA ARG A 143 -8.62 -14.96 -24.30
C ARG A 143 -8.43 -14.83 -22.79
N PHE A 144 -7.77 -13.78 -22.34
CA PHE A 144 -7.64 -13.51 -20.92
C PHE A 144 -9.01 -13.25 -20.28
N ASN A 145 -9.83 -12.39 -20.89
CA ASN A 145 -11.17 -12.08 -20.40
C ASN A 145 -12.10 -13.30 -20.45
N ASP A 146 -12.06 -14.07 -21.51
CA ASP A 146 -12.86 -15.31 -21.63
C ASP A 146 -12.54 -16.31 -20.53
N ARG A 147 -11.27 -16.54 -20.25
CA ARG A 147 -10.84 -17.46 -19.18
C ARG A 147 -11.27 -16.95 -17.80
N TYR A 148 -11.20 -15.64 -17.59
CA TYR A 148 -11.63 -15.02 -16.34
C TYR A 148 -13.15 -15.12 -16.16
N LEU A 149 -13.92 -14.70 -17.15
CA LEU A 149 -15.38 -14.66 -17.11
C LEU A 149 -16.03 -16.06 -17.07
N ASN A 150 -15.37 -17.06 -17.64
CA ASN A 150 -15.80 -18.46 -17.57
C ASN A 150 -15.37 -19.15 -16.28
N ASP A 151 -14.74 -18.45 -15.34
CA ASP A 151 -14.26 -18.97 -14.05
C ASP A 151 -13.45 -20.26 -14.22
N GLU A 152 -12.52 -20.28 -15.18
CA GLU A 152 -11.62 -21.42 -15.36
C GLU A 152 -10.79 -21.63 -14.10
N LYS A 153 -11.03 -22.73 -13.38
CA LYS A 153 -10.46 -23.01 -12.06
C LYS A 153 -8.94 -22.93 -12.01
N ASP A 154 -8.28 -23.42 -13.05
CA ASP A 154 -6.81 -23.41 -13.10
C ASP A 154 -6.28 -21.97 -13.24
N PHE A 155 -6.97 -21.17 -14.04
CA PHE A 155 -6.63 -19.77 -14.25
C PHE A 155 -6.90 -18.92 -13.00
N THR A 156 -8.08 -19.07 -12.41
CA THR A 156 -8.44 -18.37 -11.15
C THR A 156 -7.47 -18.73 -10.03
N ASN A 157 -7.11 -20.01 -9.90
CA ASN A 157 -6.11 -20.44 -8.91
C ASN A 157 -4.71 -19.89 -9.20
N GLN A 158 -4.33 -19.75 -10.46
CA GLN A 158 -3.07 -19.14 -10.85
C GLN A 158 -3.04 -17.67 -10.45
N LEU A 159 -4.06 -16.90 -10.84
CA LEU A 159 -4.21 -15.47 -10.47
C LEU A 159 -4.17 -15.28 -8.95
N TYR A 160 -4.88 -16.13 -8.21
CA TYR A 160 -4.87 -16.09 -6.75
C TYR A 160 -3.45 -16.26 -6.19
N LYS A 161 -2.72 -17.27 -6.64
CA LYS A 161 -1.34 -17.55 -6.18
C LYS A 161 -0.37 -16.43 -6.54
N GLU A 162 -0.47 -15.90 -7.76
CA GLU A 162 0.38 -14.79 -8.20
C GLU A 162 0.08 -13.51 -7.43
N THR A 163 -1.19 -13.24 -7.15
CA THR A 163 -1.60 -12.12 -6.28
C THR A 163 -1.09 -12.30 -4.86
N GLU A 164 -1.19 -13.50 -4.30
CA GLU A 164 -0.67 -13.80 -2.96
C GLU A 164 0.86 -13.58 -2.88
N LEU A 165 1.59 -13.83 -3.96
CA LEU A 165 3.05 -13.62 -4.00
C LEU A 165 3.45 -12.15 -3.94
N VAL A 166 2.68 -11.26 -4.56
CA VAL A 166 2.99 -9.80 -4.52
C VAL A 166 2.63 -9.15 -3.18
N MET A 167 1.86 -9.84 -2.33
CA MET A 167 1.48 -9.38 -0.98
C MET A 167 2.51 -9.72 0.10
N ILE A 168 3.60 -10.35 -0.23
CA ILE A 168 4.65 -10.82 0.66
C ILE A 168 5.87 -9.87 0.56
#